data_0b3421845e5374856c3ff18c5c4423c7
#
_entry.id   0b3421845e5374856c3ff18c5c4423c7
#
_cell.length_a   1.000
_cell.length_b   1.000
_cell.length_c   1.000
_cell.angle_alpha   90.00
_cell.angle_beta   90.00
_cell.angle_gamma   90.00
#
_symmetry.space_group_name_H-M   'P 1'
#
loop_
_entity.id
_entity.type
_entity.pdbx_description
1 polymer ?
#
loop_
_entity_poly.entity_id
_entity_poly.type
_entity_poly.pdbx_seq_one_letter_code
_entity_poly.pdbx_strand_id
1 'polypeptide(L)'
;MTLRAIVGRVAPLEAMIEANNLRPVSFLTQAIRSARAVAQIVVPQLGLGTGFMIADDCLMTNNHVLPTAAVAGNAQARFNYEIDADGKLSEGVYFRLRPDLFFTTNEKLDYSIVAVEGSPGLRFGSIALERVPLGPNQGVNIVQHPAGGPKQVALVDNELVYCDEVLAQYLTDTLPGSSGSPVFDDNWRLVALHNSGGWIPEPGTQSTHFRNQGILVRAILDDLVRQGFAAGH
;
A
#
# COMPACT_ATOMS: atom_id res chain seq x y z
N MET A 1 -15.00 53.46 -26.41
CA MET A 1 -14.65 52.98 -25.06
C MET A 1 -14.18 51.53 -25.20
N THR A 2 -12.90 51.30 -25.09
CA THR A 2 -12.31 49.95 -25.32
C THR A 2 -12.39 49.15 -24.04
N LEU A 3 -12.81 47.90 -24.10
CA LEU A 3 -12.93 46.96 -22.95
C LEU A 3 -11.68 46.86 -22.04
N ARG A 4 -10.54 47.37 -22.50
CA ARG A 4 -9.28 47.41 -21.71
C ARG A 4 -9.27 48.36 -20.52
N ALA A 5 -10.24 49.27 -20.41
CA ALA A 5 -10.30 50.26 -19.31
C ALA A 5 -11.11 49.78 -18.09
N ILE A 6 -11.76 48.61 -18.16
CA ILE A 6 -12.61 48.08 -17.07
C ILE A 6 -11.87 47.01 -16.26
N VAL A 7 -10.78 46.43 -16.78
CA VAL A 7 -9.96 45.48 -16.03
C VAL A 7 -8.86 46.24 -15.28
N GLY A 8 -9.27 46.98 -14.22
CA GLY A 8 -8.34 47.33 -13.16
C GLY A 8 -7.71 46.04 -12.67
N ARG A 9 -6.44 46.09 -12.19
CA ARG A 9 -5.74 44.95 -11.57
C ARG A 9 -6.66 44.32 -10.53
N VAL A 10 -7.41 43.33 -10.92
CA VAL A 10 -8.09 42.43 -10.01
C VAL A 10 -6.97 41.66 -9.32
N ALA A 11 -6.79 41.89 -8.02
CA ALA A 11 -5.95 40.99 -7.23
C ALA A 11 -6.41 39.57 -7.47
N PRO A 12 -5.53 38.60 -7.58
CA PRO A 12 -5.95 37.22 -7.75
C PRO A 12 -6.92 36.85 -6.63
N LEU A 13 -8.15 36.50 -7.00
CA LEU A 13 -9.21 36.11 -6.05
C LEU A 13 -8.98 34.69 -5.50
N GLU A 14 -7.99 33.99 -6.06
CA GLU A 14 -7.67 32.62 -5.76
C GLU A 14 -6.22 32.53 -5.31
N ALA A 15 -5.96 31.73 -4.30
CA ALA A 15 -4.62 31.45 -3.76
C ALA A 15 -4.53 30.00 -3.35
N MET A 16 -3.33 29.42 -3.46
CA MET A 16 -3.01 28.18 -2.76
C MET A 16 -2.83 28.48 -1.28
N ILE A 17 -3.54 27.73 -0.44
CA ILE A 17 -3.46 27.84 1.01
C ILE A 17 -2.66 26.63 1.50
N GLU A 18 -1.58 26.87 2.24
CA GLU A 18 -0.65 25.83 2.74
C GLU A 18 0.01 25.01 1.63
N ALA A 19 0.11 23.69 1.80
CA ALA A 19 0.67 22.81 0.78
C ALA A 19 -0.27 22.64 -0.42
N ASN A 20 0.29 22.52 -1.62
CA ASN A 20 -0.49 22.28 -2.82
C ASN A 20 -1.13 20.87 -2.79
N ASN A 21 -2.44 20.81 -2.61
CA ASN A 21 -3.22 19.58 -2.59
C ASN A 21 -3.97 19.28 -3.90
N LEU A 22 -3.74 20.09 -4.96
CA LEU A 22 -4.33 19.85 -6.27
C LEU A 22 -3.69 18.63 -6.94
N ARG A 23 -4.53 17.69 -7.39
CA ARG A 23 -4.13 16.50 -8.13
C ARG A 23 -4.90 16.41 -9.46
N PRO A 24 -4.28 15.91 -10.54
CA PRO A 24 -5.00 15.61 -11.77
C PRO A 24 -6.14 14.62 -11.52
N VAL A 25 -7.26 14.71 -12.24
CA VAL A 25 -8.38 13.75 -12.10
C VAL A 25 -7.95 12.30 -12.36
N SER A 26 -6.93 12.09 -13.19
CA SER A 26 -6.31 10.76 -13.41
C SER A 26 -5.76 10.12 -12.14
N PHE A 27 -5.44 10.89 -11.09
CA PHE A 27 -5.07 10.38 -9.78
C PHE A 27 -6.14 9.43 -9.21
N LEU A 28 -7.42 9.77 -9.33
CA LEU A 28 -8.53 8.93 -8.86
C LEU A 28 -8.64 7.63 -9.67
N THR A 29 -8.41 7.70 -10.99
CA THR A 29 -8.42 6.50 -11.83
C THR A 29 -7.30 5.53 -11.47
N GLN A 30 -6.11 6.06 -11.19
CA GLN A 30 -4.97 5.26 -10.73
C GLN A 30 -5.23 4.68 -9.34
N ALA A 31 -5.82 5.45 -8.42
CA ALA A 31 -6.26 4.98 -7.10
C ALA A 31 -7.15 3.74 -7.20
N ILE A 32 -8.20 3.82 -8.02
CA ILE A 32 -9.14 2.72 -8.23
C ILE A 32 -8.44 1.48 -8.82
N ARG A 33 -7.54 1.67 -9.79
CA ARG A 33 -6.78 0.55 -10.39
C ARG A 33 -5.92 -0.16 -9.35
N SER A 34 -5.16 0.59 -8.56
CA SER A 34 -4.31 0.04 -7.50
C SER A 34 -5.14 -0.62 -6.40
N ALA A 35 -6.26 0.00 -5.99
CA ALA A 35 -7.15 -0.54 -4.97
C ALA A 35 -7.76 -1.90 -5.35
N ARG A 36 -8.03 -2.15 -6.63
CA ARG A 36 -8.57 -3.44 -7.09
C ARG A 36 -7.64 -4.61 -6.82
N ALA A 37 -6.32 -4.40 -6.94
CA ALA A 37 -5.30 -5.43 -6.69
C ALA A 37 -5.10 -5.75 -5.20
N VAL A 38 -5.70 -4.98 -4.28
CA VAL A 38 -5.56 -5.17 -2.83
C VAL A 38 -6.66 -6.08 -2.30
N ALA A 39 -6.27 -7.03 -1.44
CA ALA A 39 -7.14 -8.01 -0.82
C ALA A 39 -6.99 -8.01 0.71
N GLN A 40 -8.06 -8.37 1.41
CA GLN A 40 -7.99 -8.79 2.79
C GLN A 40 -7.35 -10.18 2.86
N ILE A 41 -6.39 -10.38 3.74
CA ILE A 41 -5.83 -11.70 4.06
C ILE A 41 -6.57 -12.23 5.29
N VAL A 42 -7.23 -13.39 5.11
CA VAL A 42 -7.97 -14.06 6.18
C VAL A 42 -7.20 -15.30 6.59
N VAL A 43 -6.65 -15.28 7.80
CA VAL A 43 -5.94 -16.42 8.39
C VAL A 43 -6.80 -17.00 9.52
N PRO A 44 -7.47 -18.14 9.29
CA PRO A 44 -8.35 -18.73 10.29
C PRO A 44 -7.65 -18.89 11.66
N GLN A 45 -8.29 -18.44 12.73
CA GLN A 45 -7.83 -18.51 14.12
C GLN A 45 -6.61 -17.63 14.47
N LEU A 46 -5.92 -17.04 13.49
CA LEU A 46 -4.74 -16.20 13.74
C LEU A 46 -5.02 -14.71 13.53
N GLY A 47 -5.91 -14.35 12.61
CA GLY A 47 -6.27 -12.94 12.42
C GLY A 47 -6.50 -12.54 10.97
N LEU A 48 -6.45 -11.25 10.77
CA LEU A 48 -6.70 -10.59 9.49
C LEU A 48 -5.52 -9.68 9.14
N GLY A 49 -5.23 -9.57 7.86
CA GLY A 49 -4.23 -8.66 7.32
C GLY A 49 -4.67 -8.10 5.97
N THR A 50 -3.78 -7.39 5.34
CA THR A 50 -3.91 -6.90 3.97
C THR A 50 -2.80 -7.50 3.11
N GLY A 51 -3.05 -7.70 1.83
CA GLY A 51 -2.06 -8.09 0.84
C GLY A 51 -2.47 -7.57 -0.53
N PHE A 52 -1.60 -7.70 -1.51
CA PHE A 52 -1.86 -7.22 -2.86
C PHE A 52 -1.17 -8.07 -3.91
N MET A 53 -1.78 -8.16 -5.10
CA MET A 53 -1.18 -8.86 -6.22
C MET A 53 0.02 -8.08 -6.76
N ILE A 54 1.13 -8.80 -6.98
CA ILE A 54 2.36 -8.28 -7.62
C ILE A 54 2.59 -8.88 -9.01
N ALA A 55 1.85 -9.93 -9.33
CA ALA A 55 1.80 -10.58 -10.63
C ALA A 55 0.40 -11.19 -10.82
N ASP A 56 0.18 -11.89 -11.92
CA ASP A 56 -1.13 -12.52 -12.20
C ASP A 56 -1.54 -13.53 -11.13
N ASP A 57 -0.57 -14.23 -10.56
CA ASP A 57 -0.78 -15.33 -9.61
C ASP A 57 0.04 -15.23 -8.32
N CYS A 58 0.73 -14.10 -8.07
CA CYS A 58 1.53 -13.88 -6.87
C CYS A 58 1.04 -12.68 -6.05
N LEU A 59 0.91 -12.89 -4.74
CA LEU A 59 0.47 -11.91 -3.76
C LEU A 59 1.59 -11.63 -2.76
N MET A 60 1.74 -10.37 -2.37
CA MET A 60 2.65 -9.91 -1.31
C MET A 60 1.86 -9.48 -0.08
N THR A 61 2.37 -9.80 1.11
CA THR A 61 1.92 -9.34 2.42
C THR A 61 3.09 -9.33 3.41
N ASN A 62 2.86 -9.05 4.69
CA ASN A 62 3.90 -9.16 5.71
C ASN A 62 4.23 -10.62 6.10
N ASN A 63 5.48 -10.83 6.58
CA ASN A 63 5.87 -12.09 7.20
C ASN A 63 5.01 -12.39 8.45
N HIS A 64 4.81 -11.42 9.33
CA HIS A 64 4.00 -11.64 10.53
C HIS A 64 2.53 -11.97 10.25
N VAL A 65 2.01 -11.66 9.04
CA VAL A 65 0.68 -12.09 8.56
C VAL A 65 0.72 -13.54 8.04
N LEU A 66 1.73 -13.89 7.26
CA LEU A 66 1.95 -15.23 6.69
C LEU A 66 3.38 -15.72 6.97
N PRO A 67 3.71 -16.11 8.21
CA PRO A 67 5.09 -16.41 8.59
C PRO A 67 5.65 -17.69 7.98
N THR A 68 4.79 -18.62 7.59
CA THR A 68 5.20 -19.93 7.05
C THR A 68 4.29 -20.40 5.94
N ALA A 69 4.79 -21.30 5.10
CA ALA A 69 3.97 -21.96 4.08
C ALA A 69 2.77 -22.71 4.69
N ALA A 70 2.92 -23.29 5.88
CA ALA A 70 1.82 -23.97 6.58
C ALA A 70 0.68 -23.01 6.96
N VAL A 71 1.00 -21.81 7.45
CA VAL A 71 0.01 -20.75 7.76
C VAL A 71 -0.62 -20.25 6.46
N ALA A 72 0.20 -19.97 5.43
CA ALA A 72 -0.29 -19.51 4.13
C ALA A 72 -1.25 -20.52 3.48
N GLY A 73 -0.99 -21.83 3.58
CA GLY A 73 -1.85 -22.88 3.03
C GLY A 73 -3.24 -22.96 3.65
N ASN A 74 -3.43 -22.40 4.85
CA ASN A 74 -4.73 -22.30 5.51
C ASN A 74 -5.40 -20.92 5.31
N ALA A 75 -4.71 -19.97 4.69
CA ALA A 75 -5.20 -18.62 4.50
C ALA A 75 -5.90 -18.43 3.15
N GLN A 76 -6.67 -17.36 3.05
CA GLN A 76 -7.35 -16.95 1.83
C GLN A 76 -7.16 -15.45 1.59
N ALA A 77 -7.11 -15.05 0.32
CA ALA A 77 -7.17 -13.67 -0.11
C ALA A 77 -8.61 -13.33 -0.55
N ARG A 78 -9.20 -12.28 0.05
CA ARG A 78 -10.56 -11.81 -0.24
C ARG A 78 -10.51 -10.49 -0.97
N PHE A 79 -10.82 -10.50 -2.27
CA PHE A 79 -10.86 -9.33 -3.14
C PHE A 79 -12.25 -8.71 -3.18
N ASN A 80 -12.35 -7.42 -3.50
CA ASN A 80 -13.61 -6.67 -3.58
C ASN A 80 -14.45 -6.69 -2.28
N TYR A 81 -13.83 -6.85 -1.13
CA TYR A 81 -14.49 -6.63 0.15
C TYR A 81 -14.45 -5.13 0.46
N GLU A 82 -15.47 -4.43 0.04
CA GLU A 82 -15.54 -2.96 0.08
C GLU A 82 -16.99 -2.47 0.05
N ILE A 83 -17.20 -1.20 0.38
CA ILE A 83 -18.48 -0.53 0.22
C ILE A 83 -18.47 0.13 -1.17
N ASP A 84 -19.47 -0.18 -1.99
CA ASP A 84 -19.61 0.37 -3.34
C ASP A 84 -20.12 1.82 -3.34
N ALA A 85 -20.24 2.42 -4.52
CA ALA A 85 -20.67 3.79 -4.69
C ALA A 85 -22.14 4.04 -4.22
N ASP A 86 -22.95 3.01 -4.12
CA ASP A 86 -24.32 3.06 -3.63
C ASP A 86 -24.40 2.83 -2.10
N GLY A 87 -23.26 2.71 -1.43
CA GLY A 87 -23.16 2.46 0.01
C GLY A 87 -23.43 1.00 0.41
N LYS A 88 -23.48 0.08 -0.55
CA LYS A 88 -23.74 -1.34 -0.30
C LYS A 88 -22.43 -2.08 -0.07
N LEU A 89 -22.42 -2.91 0.97
CA LEU A 89 -21.29 -3.79 1.24
C LEU A 89 -21.21 -4.91 0.21
N SER A 90 -20.07 -5.03 -0.47
CA SER A 90 -19.70 -6.19 -1.26
C SER A 90 -19.01 -7.22 -0.36
N GLU A 91 -19.52 -8.44 -0.34
CA GLU A 91 -18.92 -9.54 0.44
C GLU A 91 -17.59 -10.05 -0.14
N GLY A 92 -17.23 -9.60 -1.34
CA GLY A 92 -15.99 -9.96 -2.00
C GLY A 92 -15.92 -11.40 -2.50
N VAL A 93 -14.75 -11.75 -3.05
CA VAL A 93 -14.48 -13.07 -3.64
C VAL A 93 -13.22 -13.64 -3.02
N TYR A 94 -13.27 -14.89 -2.55
CA TYR A 94 -12.18 -15.59 -1.90
C TYR A 94 -11.36 -16.41 -2.88
N PHE A 95 -10.03 -16.37 -2.70
CA PHE A 95 -9.06 -17.17 -3.42
C PHE A 95 -8.15 -17.88 -2.43
N ARG A 96 -7.84 -19.15 -2.69
CA ARG A 96 -6.91 -19.92 -1.86
C ARG A 96 -5.48 -19.50 -2.15
N LEU A 97 -4.67 -19.42 -1.10
CA LEU A 97 -3.22 -19.29 -1.27
C LEU A 97 -2.61 -20.68 -1.53
N ARG A 98 -1.60 -20.71 -2.39
CA ARG A 98 -0.95 -21.93 -2.88
C ARG A 98 0.55 -21.91 -2.60
N PRO A 99 0.95 -21.99 -1.31
CA PRO A 99 2.37 -22.01 -0.94
C PRO A 99 3.10 -23.26 -1.46
N ASP A 100 2.38 -24.28 -1.86
CA ASP A 100 2.90 -25.48 -2.54
C ASP A 100 3.40 -25.19 -3.97
N LEU A 101 2.91 -24.13 -4.63
CA LEU A 101 3.37 -23.67 -5.93
C LEU A 101 4.50 -22.65 -5.81
N PHE A 102 4.36 -21.69 -4.91
CA PHE A 102 5.38 -20.70 -4.62
C PHE A 102 5.18 -20.07 -3.25
N PHE A 103 6.24 -19.99 -2.46
CA PHE A 103 6.30 -19.26 -1.20
C PHE A 103 7.72 -18.82 -0.92
N THR A 104 7.91 -17.52 -0.65
CA THR A 104 9.14 -16.97 -0.10
C THR A 104 8.82 -15.96 0.99
N THR A 105 9.69 -15.84 1.98
CA THR A 105 9.47 -14.94 3.11
C THR A 105 10.80 -14.45 3.68
N ASN A 106 10.78 -13.28 4.30
CA ASN A 106 11.90 -12.71 5.05
C ASN A 106 11.38 -12.06 6.32
N GLU A 107 11.73 -12.64 7.47
CA GLU A 107 11.30 -12.15 8.78
C GLU A 107 11.89 -10.76 9.09
N LYS A 108 13.15 -10.50 8.70
CA LYS A 108 13.83 -9.22 9.00
C LYS A 108 13.25 -8.04 8.21
N LEU A 109 12.87 -8.28 6.97
CA LEU A 109 12.20 -7.31 6.09
C LEU A 109 10.69 -7.45 6.14
N ASP A 110 10.19 -8.30 7.01
CA ASP A 110 8.77 -8.52 7.28
C ASP A 110 7.91 -8.60 6.00
N TYR A 111 8.32 -9.42 5.03
CA TYR A 111 7.51 -9.69 3.85
C TYR A 111 7.34 -11.18 3.58
N SER A 112 6.23 -11.54 2.95
CA SER A 112 5.97 -12.85 2.36
C SER A 112 5.34 -12.68 0.98
N ILE A 113 5.76 -13.53 0.04
CA ILE A 113 5.17 -13.64 -1.29
C ILE A 113 4.68 -15.06 -1.47
N VAL A 114 3.45 -15.21 -1.94
CA VAL A 114 2.78 -16.51 -2.07
C VAL A 114 1.99 -16.59 -3.37
N ALA A 115 1.97 -17.76 -4.00
CA ALA A 115 1.10 -18.02 -5.14
C ALA A 115 -0.38 -18.04 -4.72
N VAL A 116 -1.26 -17.63 -5.64
CA VAL A 116 -2.72 -17.58 -5.45
C VAL A 116 -3.40 -18.39 -6.54
N GLU A 117 -4.34 -19.23 -6.15
CA GLU A 117 -5.12 -20.06 -7.07
C GLU A 117 -5.98 -19.20 -8.01
N GLY A 118 -6.04 -19.60 -9.29
CA GLY A 118 -6.94 -18.95 -10.26
C GLY A 118 -6.49 -17.60 -10.80
N SER A 119 -5.22 -17.22 -10.57
CA SER A 119 -4.59 -16.00 -11.13
C SER A 119 -5.45 -14.74 -11.00
N PRO A 120 -5.81 -14.32 -9.76
CA PRO A 120 -6.70 -13.18 -9.56
C PRO A 120 -6.14 -11.85 -10.10
N GLY A 121 -4.83 -11.73 -10.29
CA GLY A 121 -4.19 -10.58 -10.91
C GLY A 121 -4.70 -10.28 -12.33
N LEU A 122 -5.06 -11.30 -13.11
CA LEU A 122 -5.71 -11.11 -14.42
C LEU A 122 -7.07 -10.39 -14.31
N ARG A 123 -7.79 -10.60 -13.21
CA ARG A 123 -9.12 -10.01 -12.99
C ARG A 123 -9.05 -8.67 -12.24
N PHE A 124 -8.21 -8.57 -11.22
CA PHE A 124 -8.16 -7.43 -10.31
C PHE A 124 -6.98 -6.50 -10.59
N GLY A 125 -6.04 -6.90 -11.43
CA GLY A 125 -4.79 -6.21 -11.70
C GLY A 125 -3.69 -6.61 -10.73
N SER A 126 -2.48 -6.13 -10.99
CA SER A 126 -1.29 -6.28 -10.15
C SER A 126 -0.57 -4.96 -10.00
N ILE A 127 0.24 -4.85 -8.95
CA ILE A 127 1.04 -3.67 -8.61
C ILE A 127 2.50 -4.02 -8.88
N ALA A 128 3.14 -3.25 -9.77
CA ALA A 128 4.53 -3.49 -10.14
C ALA A 128 5.47 -3.23 -8.95
N LEU A 129 6.47 -4.11 -8.81
CA LEU A 129 7.58 -3.90 -7.89
C LEU A 129 8.69 -3.15 -8.62
N GLU A 130 8.82 -1.87 -8.34
CA GLU A 130 9.80 -0.99 -8.99
C GLU A 130 10.66 -0.24 -7.95
N ARG A 131 11.87 0.16 -8.36
CA ARG A 131 12.71 1.04 -7.54
C ARG A 131 12.26 2.48 -7.70
N VAL A 132 11.36 2.91 -6.86
CA VAL A 132 10.84 4.28 -6.86
C VAL A 132 11.66 5.12 -5.88
N PRO A 133 12.23 6.26 -6.31
CA PRO A 133 12.84 7.22 -5.38
C PRO A 133 11.76 7.75 -4.43
N LEU A 134 12.08 7.76 -3.14
CA LEU A 134 11.23 8.33 -2.10
C LEU A 134 12.10 9.29 -1.27
N GLY A 135 11.59 10.48 -1.01
CA GLY A 135 12.28 11.53 -0.24
C GLY A 135 11.36 12.21 0.77
N PRO A 136 11.95 12.94 1.73
CA PRO A 136 11.18 13.65 2.77
C PRO A 136 10.14 14.60 2.17
N ASN A 137 9.06 14.85 2.91
CA ASN A 137 7.94 15.75 2.56
C ASN A 137 7.15 15.32 1.30
N GLN A 138 7.29 14.06 0.87
CA GLN A 138 6.39 13.51 -0.15
C GLN A 138 5.13 12.95 0.53
N GLY A 139 3.99 13.10 -0.16
CA GLY A 139 2.76 12.44 0.24
C GLY A 139 2.85 10.94 -0.02
N VAL A 140 2.21 10.16 0.86
CA VAL A 140 2.00 8.73 0.64
C VAL A 140 0.53 8.38 0.74
N ASN A 141 0.10 7.35 0.04
CA ASN A 141 -1.29 6.89 0.02
C ASN A 141 -1.33 5.41 0.37
N ILE A 142 -2.31 4.98 1.15
CA ILE A 142 -2.41 3.57 1.58
C ILE A 142 -3.79 3.03 1.24
N VAL A 143 -3.82 1.85 0.62
CA VAL A 143 -5.05 1.05 0.45
C VAL A 143 -4.99 -0.14 1.39
N GLN A 144 -5.99 -0.29 2.25
CA GLN A 144 -5.90 -1.16 3.42
C GLN A 144 -7.25 -1.77 3.82
N HIS A 145 -7.21 -2.78 4.70
CA HIS A 145 -8.36 -3.35 5.39
C HIS A 145 -8.29 -3.08 6.90
N PRO A 146 -8.50 -1.82 7.34
CA PRO A 146 -8.34 -1.43 8.74
C PRO A 146 -9.35 -2.15 9.63
N ALA A 147 -8.92 -2.62 10.78
CA ALA A 147 -9.68 -3.47 11.72
C ALA A 147 -10.24 -4.77 11.07
N GLY A 148 -9.65 -5.21 9.95
CA GLY A 148 -10.19 -6.30 9.15
C GLY A 148 -11.54 -5.98 8.50
N GLY A 149 -11.89 -4.71 8.39
CA GLY A 149 -13.10 -4.22 7.75
C GLY A 149 -13.03 -4.16 6.22
N PRO A 150 -14.09 -3.60 5.60
CA PRO A 150 -14.09 -3.31 4.18
C PRO A 150 -12.90 -2.43 3.78
N LYS A 151 -12.43 -2.60 2.55
CA LYS A 151 -11.32 -1.84 1.99
C LYS A 151 -11.52 -0.33 2.13
N GLN A 152 -10.47 0.36 2.56
CA GLN A 152 -10.43 1.82 2.68
C GLN A 152 -9.13 2.37 2.08
N VAL A 153 -9.14 3.66 1.78
CA VAL A 153 -7.95 4.39 1.33
C VAL A 153 -7.71 5.59 2.24
N ALA A 154 -6.46 5.81 2.64
CA ALA A 154 -6.02 7.01 3.33
C ALA A 154 -5.30 7.92 2.32
N LEU A 155 -5.80 9.16 2.15
CA LEU A 155 -5.36 10.13 1.13
C LEU A 155 -5.00 11.50 1.70
N VAL A 156 -5.23 11.75 2.98
CA VAL A 156 -5.11 13.08 3.61
C VAL A 156 -4.10 13.02 4.75
N ASP A 157 -3.33 14.08 4.91
CA ASP A 157 -2.32 14.26 5.98
C ASP A 157 -1.27 13.12 6.04
N ASN A 158 -0.96 12.56 4.89
CA ASN A 158 -0.10 11.40 4.72
C ASN A 158 1.33 11.82 4.37
N GLU A 159 2.03 12.43 5.30
CA GLU A 159 3.38 12.94 5.09
C GLU A 159 4.44 11.90 5.43
N LEU A 160 5.43 11.73 4.53
CA LEU A 160 6.65 11.00 4.80
C LEU A 160 7.56 11.82 5.71
N VAL A 161 7.76 11.36 6.93
CA VAL A 161 8.54 12.08 7.96
C VAL A 161 9.95 11.54 8.17
N TYR A 162 10.21 10.29 7.76
CA TYR A 162 11.54 9.68 7.78
C TYR A 162 11.67 8.63 6.68
N CYS A 163 12.85 8.53 6.09
CA CYS A 163 13.17 7.49 5.11
C CYS A 163 14.69 7.22 5.11
N ASP A 164 15.06 5.94 5.14
CA ASP A 164 16.45 5.48 4.92
C ASP A 164 16.51 4.46 3.77
N GLU A 165 17.50 3.56 3.75
CA GLU A 165 17.65 2.55 2.70
C GLU A 165 16.65 1.40 2.81
N VAL A 166 16.07 1.18 3.98
CA VAL A 166 15.25 -0.01 4.30
C VAL A 166 13.80 0.34 4.63
N LEU A 167 13.58 1.41 5.38
CA LEU A 167 12.27 1.74 5.92
C LEU A 167 11.86 3.18 5.67
N ALA A 168 10.56 3.41 5.71
CA ALA A 168 9.92 4.71 5.69
C ALA A 168 8.97 4.85 6.88
N GLN A 169 8.94 6.06 7.50
CA GLN A 169 7.95 6.40 8.54
C GLN A 169 7.08 7.56 8.05
N TYR A 170 5.79 7.46 8.30
CA TYR A 170 4.80 8.41 7.77
C TYR A 170 3.64 8.60 8.74
N LEU A 171 2.98 9.75 8.56
CA LEU A 171 1.74 10.10 9.26
C LEU A 171 0.57 9.65 8.39
N THR A 172 -0.18 8.67 8.85
CA THR A 172 -1.31 8.09 8.08
C THR A 172 -2.17 7.33 9.06
N ASP A 173 -3.48 7.37 8.90
CA ASP A 173 -4.37 6.59 9.74
C ASP A 173 -4.35 5.11 9.33
N THR A 174 -3.96 4.25 10.27
CA THR A 174 -4.00 2.79 10.15
C THR A 174 -4.57 2.15 11.40
N LEU A 175 -5.12 0.94 11.26
CA LEU A 175 -5.64 0.13 12.37
C LEU A 175 -5.12 -1.31 12.24
N PRO A 176 -5.17 -2.14 13.31
CA PRO A 176 -4.87 -3.56 13.19
C PRO A 176 -5.60 -4.19 11.99
N GLY A 177 -4.91 -4.99 11.17
CA GLY A 177 -5.42 -5.48 9.89
C GLY A 177 -4.89 -4.71 8.67
N SER A 178 -4.30 -3.53 8.86
CA SER A 178 -3.61 -2.78 7.80
C SER A 178 -2.23 -3.36 7.47
N SER A 179 -1.67 -4.23 8.30
CA SER A 179 -0.42 -4.95 8.03
C SER A 179 -0.43 -5.62 6.66
N GLY A 180 0.60 -5.39 5.85
CA GLY A 180 0.71 -5.90 4.48
C GLY A 180 0.06 -5.01 3.41
N SER A 181 -0.40 -3.83 3.78
CA SER A 181 -0.94 -2.85 2.83
C SER A 181 0.14 -2.26 1.94
N PRO A 182 -0.14 -2.05 0.64
CA PRO A 182 0.73 -1.28 -0.23
C PRO A 182 0.68 0.20 0.13
N VAL A 183 1.85 0.82 0.20
CA VAL A 183 2.05 2.26 0.37
C VAL A 183 2.51 2.83 -0.96
N PHE A 184 1.81 3.83 -1.46
CA PHE A 184 2.05 4.45 -2.77
C PHE A 184 2.54 5.88 -2.64
N ASP A 185 3.31 6.35 -3.62
CA ASP A 185 3.57 7.78 -3.81
C ASP A 185 2.36 8.51 -4.43
N ASP A 186 2.49 9.81 -4.65
CA ASP A 186 1.46 10.64 -5.31
C ASP A 186 1.18 10.26 -6.78
N ASN A 187 1.98 9.38 -7.38
CA ASN A 187 1.75 8.83 -8.73
C ASN A 187 1.23 7.39 -8.71
N TRP A 188 0.81 6.91 -7.54
CA TRP A 188 0.34 5.53 -7.32
C TRP A 188 1.36 4.45 -7.65
N ARG A 189 2.66 4.76 -7.56
CA ARG A 189 3.74 3.80 -7.62
C ARG A 189 4.01 3.25 -6.23
N LEU A 190 4.18 1.94 -6.12
CA LEU A 190 4.44 1.27 -4.86
C LEU A 190 5.81 1.66 -4.30
N VAL A 191 5.86 2.19 -3.09
CA VAL A 191 7.09 2.64 -2.43
C VAL A 191 7.44 1.82 -1.19
N ALA A 192 6.42 1.33 -0.45
CA ALA A 192 6.67 0.52 0.74
C ALA A 192 5.55 -0.50 1.00
N LEU A 193 5.87 -1.50 1.84
CA LEU A 193 4.95 -2.45 2.44
C LEU A 193 4.72 -2.04 3.90
N HIS A 194 3.50 -1.62 4.24
CA HIS A 194 3.14 -1.21 5.60
C HIS A 194 3.28 -2.39 6.57
N ASN A 195 3.98 -2.18 7.69
CA ASN A 195 4.22 -3.27 8.63
C ASN A 195 3.90 -2.96 10.09
N SER A 196 3.92 -1.70 10.50
CA SER A 196 3.68 -1.37 11.90
C SER A 196 3.22 0.08 12.10
N GLY A 197 2.61 0.35 13.26
CA GLY A 197 2.21 1.68 13.69
C GLY A 197 2.18 1.79 15.20
N GLY A 198 2.29 3.01 15.72
CA GLY A 198 2.29 3.32 17.14
C GLY A 198 3.49 4.17 17.55
N TRP A 199 3.98 4.00 18.78
CA TRP A 199 5.20 4.65 19.26
C TRP A 199 6.44 3.94 18.69
N ILE A 200 6.99 4.49 17.62
CA ILE A 200 8.09 3.90 16.84
C ILE A 200 9.37 4.70 17.08
N PRO A 201 10.52 4.02 17.33
CA PRO A 201 11.83 4.68 17.39
C PRO A 201 12.18 5.30 16.03
N GLU A 202 12.75 6.51 16.06
CA GLU A 202 13.37 7.08 14.87
C GLU A 202 14.81 6.56 14.77
N PRO A 203 15.17 5.87 13.68
CA PRO A 203 16.50 5.28 13.51
C PRO A 203 17.61 6.32 13.66
N GLY A 204 18.69 5.94 14.34
CA GLY A 204 19.83 6.82 14.59
C GLY A 204 19.60 7.87 15.68
N THR A 205 18.44 7.91 16.33
CA THR A 205 18.12 8.79 17.45
C THR A 205 17.66 8.00 18.67
N GLN A 206 17.47 8.70 19.81
CA GLN A 206 16.84 8.12 21.02
C GLN A 206 15.34 8.48 21.12
N SER A 207 14.81 9.14 20.10
CA SER A 207 13.43 9.61 20.08
C SER A 207 12.46 8.54 19.59
N THR A 208 11.27 8.53 20.17
CA THR A 208 10.13 7.75 19.69
C THR A 208 9.01 8.71 19.26
N HIS A 209 8.32 8.37 18.19
CA HIS A 209 7.23 9.16 17.66
C HIS A 209 6.00 8.30 17.39
N PHE A 210 4.81 8.85 17.53
CA PHE A 210 3.59 8.16 17.15
C PHE A 210 3.42 8.26 15.64
N ARG A 211 3.78 7.19 14.93
CA ARG A 211 3.87 7.13 13.46
C ARG A 211 3.53 5.74 12.95
N ASN A 212 3.37 5.64 11.64
CA ASN A 212 3.32 4.38 10.91
C ASN A 212 4.64 4.13 10.18
N GLN A 213 4.93 2.86 9.91
CA GLN A 213 6.17 2.42 9.27
C GLN A 213 5.88 1.38 8.19
N GLY A 214 6.71 1.39 7.15
CA GLY A 214 6.72 0.38 6.11
C GLY A 214 8.14 0.07 5.64
N ILE A 215 8.32 -1.13 5.11
CA ILE A 215 9.57 -1.57 4.50
C ILE A 215 9.58 -1.12 3.04
N LEU A 216 10.64 -0.45 2.64
CA LEU A 216 10.79 0.05 1.28
C LEU A 216 10.87 -1.09 0.27
N VAL A 217 10.14 -0.95 -0.83
CA VAL A 217 10.12 -1.94 -1.92
C VAL A 217 11.51 -2.16 -2.50
N ARG A 218 12.37 -1.13 -2.54
CA ARG A 218 13.76 -1.29 -2.99
C ARG A 218 14.55 -2.28 -2.13
N ALA A 219 14.35 -2.27 -0.81
CA ALA A 219 15.02 -3.22 0.10
C ALA A 219 14.50 -4.65 -0.10
N ILE A 220 13.20 -4.82 -0.35
CA ILE A 220 12.60 -6.10 -0.69
C ILE A 220 13.15 -6.62 -2.03
N LEU A 221 13.23 -5.77 -3.05
CA LEU A 221 13.80 -6.12 -4.36
C LEU A 221 15.28 -6.54 -4.25
N ASP A 222 16.07 -5.83 -3.43
CA ASP A 222 17.47 -6.20 -3.20
C ASP A 222 17.60 -7.58 -2.55
N ASP A 223 16.68 -7.89 -1.65
CA ASP A 223 16.66 -9.21 -1.00
C ASP A 223 16.22 -10.32 -1.96
N LEU A 224 15.19 -10.09 -2.76
CA LEU A 224 14.73 -11.03 -3.79
C LEU A 224 15.85 -11.34 -4.81
N VAL A 225 16.60 -10.33 -5.24
CA VAL A 225 17.78 -10.52 -6.10
C VAL A 225 18.84 -11.38 -5.41
N ARG A 226 19.13 -11.14 -4.12
CA ARG A 226 20.07 -11.97 -3.35
C ARG A 226 19.59 -13.43 -3.19
N GLN A 227 18.28 -13.65 -3.14
CA GLN A 227 17.68 -14.99 -3.12
C GLN A 227 17.68 -15.69 -4.51
N GLY A 228 18.13 -15.00 -5.56
CA GLY A 228 18.23 -15.54 -6.93
C GLY A 228 16.99 -15.32 -7.79
N PHE A 229 16.00 -14.52 -7.32
CA PHE A 229 14.89 -14.12 -8.16
C PHE A 229 15.34 -13.02 -9.13
N ALA A 230 15.13 -13.22 -10.43
CA ALA A 230 15.43 -12.20 -11.42
C ALA A 230 14.56 -10.96 -11.18
N ALA A 231 15.16 -9.77 -11.16
CA ALA A 231 14.38 -8.55 -11.28
C ALA A 231 13.63 -8.61 -12.62
N GLY A 232 12.31 -8.69 -12.58
CA GLY A 232 11.49 -8.61 -13.79
C GLY A 232 11.82 -7.31 -14.54
N HIS A 233 12.04 -7.43 -15.84
CA HIS A 233 12.20 -6.31 -16.77
C HIS A 233 10.84 -5.71 -17.11
#